data_1e44d91784389349f3af1c5bb9497955
#
_entry.id   1e44d91784389349f3af1c5bb9497955
#
_cell.length_a   1.000
_cell.length_b   1.000
_cell.length_c   1.000
_cell.angle_alpha   90.00
_cell.angle_beta   90.00
_cell.angle_gamma   90.00
#
_symmetry.space_group_name_H-M   'P 1'
#
loop_
_entity.id
_entity.type
_entity.pdbx_description
1 polymer ?
#
loop_
_entity_poly.entity_id
_entity_poly.type
_entity_poly.pdbx_seq_one_letter_code
_entity_poly.pdbx_strand_id
1 'polypeptide(L)'
;LLRASHYSLNQPKEVVRVLEEMVLRFDKPEYWVQLAGMYGEVGQDDKQLALIETAKQRGFLDDATKLKNLAQIYMYSGLAYKAANAMELGFEKGNIEKSAKNLIFVAEAYMQAREDKKAVPYFIAAAKQTETGEYDRRLAEVYLN
;
A
#
# COMPACT_ATOMS: atom_id res chain seq x y z
N LEU A 1 -6.85 6.96 25.46
CA LEU A 1 -7.70 6.29 26.46
C LEU A 1 -9.07 5.91 25.91
N LEU A 2 -9.80 6.84 25.31
CA LEU A 2 -11.14 6.55 24.74
C LEU A 2 -11.09 5.50 23.63
N ARG A 3 -10.14 5.62 22.71
CA ARG A 3 -9.94 4.66 21.62
C ARG A 3 -9.62 3.25 22.13
N ALA A 4 -8.70 3.16 23.09
CA ALA A 4 -8.33 1.87 23.69
C ALA A 4 -9.53 1.21 24.40
N SER A 5 -10.33 2.00 25.12
CA SER A 5 -11.55 1.53 25.79
C SER A 5 -12.59 0.99 24.79
N HIS A 6 -12.87 1.72 23.72
CA HIS A 6 -13.80 1.27 22.69
C HIS A 6 -13.29 0.03 21.96
N TYR A 7 -11.99 -0.05 21.70
CA TYR A 7 -11.38 -1.21 21.07
C TYR A 7 -11.49 -2.46 21.94
N SER A 8 -11.22 -2.35 23.23
CA SER A 8 -11.34 -3.48 24.18
C SER A 8 -12.79 -3.97 24.34
N LEU A 9 -13.77 -3.08 24.16
CA LEU A 9 -15.19 -3.40 24.20
C LEU A 9 -15.75 -3.86 22.85
N ASN A 10 -14.90 -4.09 21.86
CA ASN A 10 -15.29 -4.50 20.51
C ASN A 10 -16.24 -3.50 19.81
N GLN A 11 -15.95 -2.20 19.93
CA GLN A 11 -16.72 -1.11 19.31
C GLN A 11 -15.90 -0.35 18.24
N PRO A 12 -15.35 -1.03 17.23
CA PRO A 12 -14.52 -0.37 16.22
C PRO A 12 -15.32 0.67 15.41
N LYS A 13 -16.63 0.50 15.28
CA LYS A 13 -17.51 1.46 14.61
C LYS A 13 -17.57 2.82 15.33
N GLU A 14 -17.53 2.82 16.66
CA GLU A 14 -17.46 4.06 17.44
C GLU A 14 -16.11 4.77 17.26
N VAL A 15 -15.03 4.02 17.17
CA VAL A 15 -13.70 4.57 16.86
C VAL A 15 -13.71 5.24 15.47
N VAL A 16 -14.32 4.60 14.48
CA VAL A 16 -14.50 5.18 13.13
C VAL A 16 -15.25 6.51 13.23
N ARG A 17 -16.39 6.54 13.93
CA ARG A 17 -17.18 7.77 14.08
C ARG A 17 -16.38 8.91 14.71
N VAL A 18 -15.63 8.63 15.75
CA VAL A 18 -14.77 9.64 16.41
C VAL A 18 -13.68 10.14 15.47
N LEU A 19 -13.03 9.25 14.72
CA LEU A 19 -12.00 9.63 13.76
C LEU A 19 -12.56 10.43 12.58
N GLU A 20 -13.78 10.11 12.11
CA GLU A 20 -14.47 10.90 11.08
C GLU A 20 -14.67 12.36 11.55
N GLU A 21 -15.08 12.57 12.80
CA GLU A 21 -15.20 13.91 13.38
C GLU A 21 -13.82 14.59 13.52
N MET A 22 -12.80 13.85 13.94
CA MET A 22 -11.45 14.40 14.10
C MET A 22 -10.84 14.84 12.77
N VAL A 23 -11.05 14.09 11.70
CA VAL A 23 -10.58 14.44 10.35
C VAL A 23 -11.22 15.74 9.87
N LEU A 24 -12.50 15.95 10.18
CA LEU A 24 -13.22 17.17 9.80
C LEU A 24 -12.77 18.40 10.60
N ARG A 25 -12.43 18.21 11.87
CA ARG A 25 -12.03 19.32 12.77
C ARG A 25 -10.55 19.64 12.70
N PHE A 26 -9.72 18.62 12.57
CA PHE A 26 -8.26 18.70 12.63
C PHE A 26 -7.71 18.08 11.36
N ASP A 27 -7.38 18.87 10.39
CA ASP A 27 -6.86 18.44 9.09
C ASP A 27 -5.40 17.95 9.19
N LYS A 28 -5.18 16.91 9.99
CA LYS A 28 -3.87 16.32 10.26
C LYS A 28 -3.71 14.97 9.55
N PRO A 29 -2.59 14.76 8.84
CA PRO A 29 -2.33 13.49 8.14
C PRO A 29 -2.48 12.24 8.99
N GLU A 30 -2.11 12.30 10.28
CA GLU A 30 -2.19 11.17 11.20
C GLU A 30 -3.61 10.65 11.36
N TYR A 31 -4.59 11.54 11.44
CA TYR A 31 -5.99 11.13 11.59
C TYR A 31 -6.54 10.50 10.32
N TRP A 32 -6.12 10.98 9.16
CA TRP A 32 -6.47 10.39 7.87
C TRP A 32 -5.96 8.95 7.75
N VAL A 33 -4.72 8.71 8.14
CA VAL A 33 -4.11 7.37 8.11
C VAL A 33 -4.80 6.43 9.10
N GLN A 34 -5.08 6.91 10.32
CA GLN A 34 -5.78 6.11 11.33
C GLN A 34 -7.21 5.75 10.89
N LEU A 35 -7.94 6.71 10.31
CA LEU A 35 -9.29 6.47 9.80
C LEU A 35 -9.29 5.47 8.65
N ALA A 36 -8.33 5.57 7.74
CA ALA A 36 -8.18 4.60 6.65
C ALA A 36 -7.93 3.18 7.18
N GLY A 37 -7.08 3.04 8.19
CA GLY A 37 -6.86 1.75 8.85
C GLY A 37 -8.13 1.19 9.48
N MET A 38 -8.88 2.03 10.18
CA MET A 38 -10.13 1.63 10.83
C MET A 38 -11.23 1.24 9.84
N TYR A 39 -11.33 1.94 8.70
CA TYR A 39 -12.25 1.53 7.64
C TYR A 39 -11.95 0.11 7.13
N GLY A 40 -10.66 -0.23 6.95
CA GLY A 40 -10.26 -1.58 6.59
C GLY A 40 -10.64 -2.61 7.66
N GLU A 41 -10.44 -2.31 8.95
CA GLU A 41 -10.79 -3.21 10.05
C GLU A 41 -12.30 -3.49 10.15
N VAL A 42 -13.14 -2.51 9.82
CA VAL A 42 -14.60 -2.69 9.84
C VAL A 42 -15.18 -3.14 8.50
N GLY A 43 -14.33 -3.44 7.51
CA GLY A 43 -14.73 -3.94 6.21
C GLY A 43 -15.38 -2.88 5.30
N GLN A 44 -15.10 -1.59 5.52
CA GLN A 44 -15.55 -0.50 4.66
C GLN A 44 -14.49 -0.14 3.62
N ASP A 45 -14.15 -1.09 2.77
CA ASP A 45 -13.04 -1.00 1.82
C ASP A 45 -13.17 0.15 0.83
N ASP A 46 -14.39 0.43 0.37
CA ASP A 46 -14.66 1.56 -0.54
C ASP A 46 -14.33 2.91 0.10
N LYS A 47 -14.71 3.08 1.37
CA LYS A 47 -14.40 4.28 2.14
C LYS A 47 -12.91 4.39 2.42
N GLN A 48 -12.26 3.28 2.76
CA GLN A 48 -10.83 3.22 2.95
C GLN A 48 -10.11 3.72 1.69
N LEU A 49 -10.45 3.16 0.54
CA LEU A 49 -9.83 3.51 -0.73
C LEU A 49 -10.05 4.99 -1.09
N ALA A 50 -11.28 5.48 -0.98
CA ALA A 50 -11.62 6.88 -1.28
C ALA A 50 -10.85 7.85 -0.37
N LEU A 51 -10.77 7.54 0.91
CA LEU A 51 -10.03 8.36 1.88
C LEU A 51 -8.53 8.40 1.58
N ILE A 52 -7.96 7.27 1.24
CA ILE A 52 -6.53 7.15 0.91
C ILE A 52 -6.19 7.87 -0.38
N GLU A 53 -7.02 7.75 -1.41
CA GLU A 53 -6.82 8.48 -2.67
C GLU A 53 -6.88 10.00 -2.45
N THR A 54 -7.81 10.45 -1.62
CA THR A 54 -7.90 11.87 -1.23
C THR A 54 -6.66 12.32 -0.44
N ALA A 55 -6.22 11.53 0.52
CA ALA A 55 -5.01 11.81 1.29
C ALA A 55 -3.77 11.89 0.41
N LYS A 56 -3.66 11.00 -0.59
CA LYS A 56 -2.58 11.02 -1.57
C LYS A 56 -2.60 12.31 -2.39
N GLN A 57 -3.76 12.73 -2.89
CA GLN A 57 -3.92 13.97 -3.66
C GLN A 57 -3.55 15.21 -2.84
N ARG A 58 -3.79 15.18 -1.53
CA ARG A 58 -3.44 16.26 -0.61
C ARG A 58 -1.97 16.23 -0.16
N GLY A 59 -1.18 15.28 -0.61
CA GLY A 59 0.23 15.14 -0.23
C GLY A 59 0.46 14.60 1.18
N PHE A 60 -0.54 13.96 1.79
CA PHE A 60 -0.43 13.41 3.15
C PHE A 60 0.29 12.06 3.22
N LEU A 61 0.58 11.45 2.07
CA LEU A 61 1.21 10.13 1.96
C LEU A 61 2.60 10.22 1.35
N ASP A 62 3.42 11.15 1.85
CA ASP A 62 4.73 11.45 1.24
C ASP A 62 5.88 10.57 1.73
N ASP A 63 5.73 9.92 2.89
CA ASP A 63 6.80 9.09 3.43
C ASP A 63 6.72 7.63 2.94
N ALA A 64 7.84 6.92 3.09
CA ALA A 64 7.98 5.53 2.66
C ALA A 64 6.92 4.60 3.26
N THR A 65 6.66 4.72 4.55
CA THR A 65 5.71 3.85 5.26
C THR A 65 4.30 4.04 4.74
N LYS A 66 3.87 5.28 4.56
CA LYS A 66 2.53 5.61 4.05
C LYS A 66 2.35 5.16 2.61
N LEU A 67 3.35 5.35 1.75
CA LEU A 67 3.31 4.89 0.35
C LEU A 67 3.27 3.37 0.25
N LYS A 68 4.02 2.65 1.09
CA LYS A 68 3.97 1.20 1.16
C LYS A 68 2.60 0.69 1.63
N ASN A 69 2.04 1.30 2.67
CA ASN A 69 0.70 0.97 3.16
C ASN A 69 -0.35 1.20 2.08
N LEU A 70 -0.27 2.31 1.36
CA LEU A 70 -1.13 2.60 0.21
C LEU A 70 -1.03 1.50 -0.85
N ALA A 71 0.19 1.11 -1.22
CA ALA A 71 0.41 0.05 -2.21
C ALA A 71 -0.20 -1.28 -1.75
N GLN A 72 -0.06 -1.64 -0.47
CA GLN A 72 -0.68 -2.85 0.08
C GLN A 72 -2.21 -2.79 0.02
N ILE A 73 -2.80 -1.65 0.35
CA ILE A 73 -4.25 -1.46 0.28
C ILE A 73 -4.74 -1.60 -1.16
N TYR A 74 -4.03 -1.04 -2.12
CA TYR A 74 -4.37 -1.23 -3.54
C TYR A 74 -4.30 -2.71 -3.95
N MET A 75 -3.28 -3.44 -3.50
CA MET A 75 -3.20 -4.89 -3.78
C MET A 75 -4.40 -5.65 -3.20
N TYR A 76 -4.76 -5.37 -1.95
CA TYR A 76 -5.93 -5.97 -1.30
C TYR A 76 -7.24 -5.65 -2.03
N SER A 77 -7.35 -4.45 -2.57
CA SER A 77 -8.53 -3.99 -3.31
C SER A 77 -8.57 -4.47 -4.77
N GLY A 78 -7.62 -5.31 -5.18
CA GLY A 78 -7.52 -5.79 -6.56
C GLY A 78 -7.02 -4.75 -7.56
N LEU A 79 -6.47 -3.64 -7.09
CA LEU A 79 -5.95 -2.54 -7.90
C LEU A 79 -4.42 -2.63 -8.04
N ALA A 80 -3.95 -3.78 -8.53
CA ALA A 80 -2.53 -4.11 -8.57
C ALA A 80 -1.69 -3.12 -9.38
N TYR A 81 -2.21 -2.59 -10.49
CA TYR A 81 -1.52 -1.58 -11.27
C TYR A 81 -1.26 -0.30 -10.46
N LYS A 82 -2.27 0.17 -9.72
CA LYS A 82 -2.12 1.32 -8.82
C LYS A 82 -1.13 1.05 -7.68
N ALA A 83 -1.08 -0.19 -7.19
CA ALA A 83 -0.10 -0.61 -6.17
C ALA A 83 1.34 -0.47 -6.68
N ALA A 84 1.61 -0.96 -7.89
CA ALA A 84 2.91 -0.79 -8.52
C ALA A 84 3.29 0.69 -8.69
N ASN A 85 2.36 1.50 -9.18
CA ASN A 85 2.60 2.94 -9.38
C ASN A 85 2.88 3.68 -8.06
N ALA A 86 2.22 3.32 -6.97
CA ALA A 86 2.49 3.92 -5.66
C ALA A 86 3.92 3.63 -5.18
N MET A 87 4.40 2.40 -5.38
CA MET A 87 5.77 2.02 -5.06
C MET A 87 6.79 2.73 -5.96
N GLU A 88 6.51 2.82 -7.26
CA GLU A 88 7.38 3.53 -8.21
C GLU A 88 7.52 5.01 -7.83
N LEU A 89 6.42 5.65 -7.44
CA LEU A 89 6.45 7.02 -6.94
C LEU A 89 7.39 7.17 -5.74
N GLY A 90 7.37 6.22 -4.82
CA GLY A 90 8.29 6.19 -3.70
C GLY A 90 9.76 5.99 -4.12
N PHE A 91 10.00 5.18 -5.14
CA PHE A 91 11.33 5.01 -5.72
C PHE A 91 11.84 6.29 -6.38
N GLU A 92 11.00 6.97 -7.17
CA GLU A 92 11.34 8.23 -7.84
C GLU A 92 11.66 9.36 -6.86
N LYS A 93 10.87 9.47 -5.79
CA LYS A 93 11.09 10.46 -4.74
C LYS A 93 12.29 10.13 -3.83
N GLY A 94 12.84 8.93 -3.94
CA GLY A 94 13.90 8.45 -3.05
C GLY A 94 13.43 8.10 -1.63
N ASN A 95 12.11 8.04 -1.41
CA ASN A 95 11.52 7.73 -0.11
C ASN A 95 11.47 6.22 0.18
N ILE A 96 11.40 5.40 -0.86
CA ILE A 96 11.39 3.94 -0.75
C ILE A 96 12.69 3.40 -1.35
N GLU A 97 13.39 2.58 -0.56
CA GLU A 97 14.59 1.90 -1.02
C GLU A 97 14.25 0.84 -2.07
N LYS A 98 15.07 0.74 -3.12
CA LYS A 98 14.97 -0.32 -4.14
C LYS A 98 15.60 -1.63 -3.62
N SER A 99 15.14 -2.11 -2.47
CA SER A 99 15.53 -3.41 -1.94
C SER A 99 14.94 -4.54 -2.78
N ALA A 100 15.52 -5.73 -2.72
CA ALA A 100 14.98 -6.92 -3.41
C ALA A 100 13.50 -7.14 -3.07
N LYS A 101 13.14 -7.03 -1.79
CA LYS A 101 11.75 -7.17 -1.32
C LYS A 101 10.79 -6.17 -1.97
N ASN A 102 11.18 -4.90 -2.02
CA ASN A 102 10.35 -3.84 -2.61
C ASN A 102 10.24 -3.98 -4.13
N LEU A 103 11.33 -4.37 -4.79
CA LEU A 103 11.33 -4.62 -6.24
C LEU A 103 10.44 -5.82 -6.59
N ILE A 104 10.47 -6.89 -5.81
CA ILE A 104 9.60 -8.06 -5.98
C ILE A 104 8.13 -7.68 -5.81
N PHE A 105 7.80 -6.86 -4.82
CA PHE A 105 6.43 -6.38 -4.65
C PHE A 105 5.90 -5.70 -5.91
N VAL A 106 6.70 -4.81 -6.53
CA VAL A 106 6.31 -4.11 -7.77
C VAL A 106 6.16 -5.10 -8.91
N ALA A 107 7.09 -6.05 -9.05
CA ALA A 107 7.01 -7.08 -10.08
C ALA A 107 5.73 -7.93 -9.95
N GLU A 108 5.42 -8.40 -8.74
CA GLU A 108 4.21 -9.17 -8.46
C GLU A 108 2.94 -8.36 -8.73
N ALA A 109 2.94 -7.07 -8.38
CA ALA A 109 1.82 -6.17 -8.67
C ALA A 109 1.60 -6.03 -10.17
N TYR A 110 2.65 -5.86 -10.95
CA TYR A 110 2.53 -5.83 -12.41
C TYR A 110 2.07 -7.16 -13.01
N MET A 111 2.57 -8.28 -12.51
CA MET A 111 2.08 -9.61 -12.95
C MET A 111 0.58 -9.77 -12.67
N GLN A 112 0.14 -9.40 -11.48
CA GLN A 112 -1.28 -9.47 -11.13
C GLN A 112 -2.13 -8.54 -12.00
N ALA A 113 -1.57 -7.42 -12.43
CA ALA A 113 -2.20 -6.49 -13.37
C ALA A 113 -2.11 -6.95 -14.84
N ARG A 114 -1.53 -8.12 -15.11
CA ARG A 114 -1.28 -8.64 -16.48
C ARG A 114 -0.32 -7.78 -17.31
N GLU A 115 0.57 -7.09 -16.65
CA GLU A 115 1.61 -6.24 -17.23
C GLU A 115 3.00 -6.93 -17.14
N ASP A 116 3.08 -8.16 -17.66
CA ASP A 116 4.27 -9.02 -17.52
C ASP A 116 5.55 -8.36 -18.03
N LYS A 117 5.46 -7.60 -19.11
CA LYS A 117 6.61 -6.88 -19.67
C LYS A 117 7.16 -5.83 -18.70
N LYS A 118 6.31 -5.22 -17.88
CA LYS A 118 6.73 -4.28 -16.84
C LYS A 118 7.29 -4.97 -15.61
N ALA A 119 6.83 -6.18 -15.31
CA ALA A 119 7.31 -6.97 -14.18
C ALA A 119 8.75 -7.45 -14.35
N VAL A 120 9.14 -7.82 -15.58
CA VAL A 120 10.46 -8.42 -15.88
C VAL A 120 11.63 -7.59 -15.38
N PRO A 121 11.75 -6.27 -15.65
CA PRO A 121 12.88 -5.47 -15.16
C PRO A 121 13.02 -5.48 -13.63
N TYR A 122 11.91 -5.54 -12.92
CA TYR A 122 11.92 -5.56 -11.46
C TYR A 122 12.40 -6.90 -10.91
N PHE A 123 12.01 -8.02 -11.52
CA PHE A 123 12.55 -9.34 -11.16
C PHE A 123 14.05 -9.42 -11.43
N ILE A 124 14.52 -8.92 -12.58
CA ILE A 124 15.94 -8.88 -12.91
C ILE A 124 16.72 -8.04 -11.87
N ALA A 125 16.21 -6.86 -11.53
CA ALA A 125 16.85 -6.00 -10.54
C ALA A 125 16.90 -6.65 -9.14
N ALA A 126 15.86 -7.35 -8.75
CA ALA A 126 15.81 -8.08 -7.49
C ALA A 126 16.79 -9.25 -7.48
N ALA A 127 16.85 -10.03 -8.56
CA ALA A 127 17.77 -11.16 -8.69
C ALA A 127 19.23 -10.74 -8.56
N LYS A 128 19.59 -9.56 -9.07
CA LYS A 128 20.95 -9.01 -8.93
C LYS A 128 21.35 -8.67 -7.49
N GLN A 129 20.38 -8.48 -6.61
CA GLN A 129 20.63 -8.15 -5.19
C GLN A 129 20.67 -9.37 -4.29
N THR A 130 20.30 -10.55 -4.79
CA THR A 130 20.23 -11.78 -4.00
C THR A 130 21.00 -12.88 -4.69
N GLU A 131 21.73 -13.70 -3.92
CA GLU A 131 22.37 -14.90 -4.42
C GLU A 131 21.43 -16.12 -4.43
N THR A 132 20.16 -15.91 -4.05
CA THR A 132 19.17 -16.98 -4.02
C THR A 132 18.51 -17.15 -5.40
N GLY A 133 18.40 -18.38 -5.90
CA GLY A 133 17.77 -18.69 -7.18
C GLY A 133 16.23 -18.54 -7.20
N GLU A 134 15.62 -18.10 -6.10
CA GLU A 134 14.16 -17.96 -6.01
C GLU A 134 13.60 -16.93 -7.01
N TYR A 135 14.26 -15.77 -7.11
CA TYR A 135 13.81 -14.72 -8.02
C TYR A 135 14.09 -15.06 -9.49
N ASP A 136 15.17 -15.78 -9.75
CA ASP A 136 15.47 -16.29 -11.11
C ASP A 136 14.39 -17.27 -11.57
N ARG A 137 13.91 -18.12 -10.67
CA ARG A 137 12.81 -19.04 -10.95
C ARG A 137 11.51 -18.29 -11.29
N ARG A 138 11.15 -17.26 -10.50
CA ARG A 138 9.96 -16.43 -10.76
C ARG A 138 10.08 -15.70 -12.10
N LEU A 139 11.25 -15.20 -12.44
CA LEU A 139 11.51 -14.59 -13.74
C LEU A 139 11.28 -15.58 -14.89
N ALA A 140 11.77 -16.82 -14.74
CA ALA A 140 11.54 -17.87 -15.74
C ALA A 140 10.06 -18.19 -15.91
N GLU A 141 9.29 -18.23 -14.81
CA GLU A 141 7.83 -18.42 -14.87
C GLU A 141 7.14 -17.33 -15.69
N VAL A 142 7.56 -16.08 -15.55
CA VAL A 142 7.01 -14.95 -16.34
C VAL A 142 7.31 -15.11 -17.83
N TYR A 143 8.53 -15.54 -18.19
CA TYR A 143 8.92 -15.73 -19.59
C TYR A 143 8.22 -16.93 -20.26
N LEU A 144 7.78 -17.91 -19.46
CA LEU A 144 7.15 -19.12 -19.98
C LEU A 144 5.62 -19.01 -20.16
N ASN A 145 4.99 -17.96 -19.60
CA ASN A 145 3.57 -17.66 -19.74
C ASN A 145 3.31 -16.63 -20.83
#